data_a63ba65bc11f96038fd00d12f0be4c26
#
_entry.id   a63ba65bc11f96038fd00d12f0be4c26
#
_cell.length_a   1.000
_cell.length_b   1.000
_cell.length_c   1.000
_cell.angle_alpha   90.00
_cell.angle_beta   90.00
_cell.angle_gamma   90.00
#
_symmetry.space_group_name_H-M   'P 1'
#
loop_
_entity.id
_entity.type
_entity.pdbx_description
1 polymer ?
#
loop_
_entity_poly.entity_id
_entity_poly.type
_entity_poly.pdbx_seq_one_letter_code
_entity_poly.pdbx_strand_id
1 'polypeptide(L)'
;MTKDFEDFFNVWANNHTFFLVSGSNLEKIKEQVPEYILNLSEGVFTCGGNQLWLDGVLSYNHEFKPSNELIDFLKNKLKQSPYSVRAGNHIEDRGSMLNFSVVGRDCSLEDRFKYFDYDCETNEREKISKEICTRWKNLDAVIGGQISIDITPKGMNKSQ
;
A
#
# COMPACT_ATOMS: atom_id res chain seq x y z
N MET A 1 15.71 -3.37 9.30
CA MET A 1 16.90 -3.71 8.48
C MET A 1 17.95 -4.27 9.43
N THR A 2 18.72 -5.30 9.05
CA THR A 2 19.85 -5.79 9.87
C THR A 2 21.03 -4.84 9.74
N LYS A 3 21.88 -4.77 10.78
CA LYS A 3 23.03 -3.86 10.76
C LYS A 3 24.02 -4.16 9.62
N ASP A 4 24.28 -5.45 9.37
CA ASP A 4 25.20 -5.87 8.30
C ASP A 4 24.69 -5.45 6.91
N PHE A 5 23.38 -5.51 6.68
CA PHE A 5 22.78 -5.04 5.44
C PHE A 5 22.82 -3.51 5.36
N GLU A 6 22.61 -2.83 6.47
CA GLU A 6 22.68 -1.36 6.54
C GLU A 6 24.08 -0.85 6.20
N ASP A 7 25.10 -1.46 6.78
CA ASP A 7 26.52 -1.11 6.51
C ASP A 7 26.88 -1.38 5.04
N PHE A 8 26.49 -2.52 4.50
CA PHE A 8 26.66 -2.83 3.08
C PHE A 8 25.95 -1.81 2.19
N PHE A 9 24.66 -1.55 2.49
CA PHE A 9 23.84 -0.67 1.66
C PHE A 9 24.35 0.77 1.69
N ASN A 10 24.86 1.25 2.82
CA ASN A 10 25.45 2.57 2.95
C ASN A 10 26.67 2.74 2.03
N VAL A 11 27.58 1.75 1.99
CA VAL A 11 28.73 1.76 1.09
C VAL A 11 28.28 1.74 -0.38
N TRP A 12 27.31 0.89 -0.71
CA TRP A 12 26.77 0.78 -2.06
C TRP A 12 26.09 2.07 -2.49
N ALA A 13 25.23 2.64 -1.66
CA ALA A 13 24.42 3.83 -1.95
C ALA A 13 25.27 5.08 -2.20
N ASN A 14 26.43 5.22 -1.53
CA ASN A 14 27.34 6.33 -1.78
C ASN A 14 28.07 6.25 -3.14
N ASN A 15 27.99 5.10 -3.83
CA ASN A 15 28.66 4.87 -5.11
C ASN A 15 27.68 4.63 -6.28
N HIS A 16 26.37 4.67 -6.02
CA HIS A 16 25.35 4.36 -7.02
C HIS A 16 24.17 5.31 -6.93
N THR A 17 23.66 5.71 -8.08
CA THR A 17 22.37 6.39 -8.18
C THR A 17 21.23 5.39 -8.00
N PHE A 18 20.28 5.69 -7.13
CA PHE A 18 19.14 4.81 -6.90
C PHE A 18 17.87 5.57 -6.52
N PHE A 19 16.74 4.93 -6.75
CA PHE A 19 15.43 5.36 -6.32
C PHE A 19 14.82 4.32 -5.38
N LEU A 20 14.03 4.78 -4.42
CA LEU A 20 13.21 3.90 -3.60
C LEU A 20 11.81 3.75 -4.22
N VAL A 21 11.26 2.54 -4.21
CA VAL A 21 9.91 2.27 -4.73
C VAL A 21 9.11 1.48 -3.69
N SER A 22 7.98 2.01 -3.26
CA SER A 22 7.11 1.37 -2.26
C SER A 22 5.62 1.51 -2.58
N GLY A 23 4.81 0.55 -2.14
CA GLY A 23 3.35 0.67 -2.10
C GLY A 23 2.84 1.61 -1.01
N SER A 24 3.69 1.98 -0.04
CA SER A 24 3.35 2.88 1.06
C SER A 24 3.32 4.34 0.60
N ASN A 25 2.68 5.21 1.40
CA ASN A 25 2.83 6.66 1.31
C ASN A 25 4.20 7.10 1.87
N LEU A 26 4.56 8.38 1.66
CA LEU A 26 5.87 8.91 2.05
C LEU A 26 6.08 8.86 3.57
N GLU A 27 5.08 9.19 4.37
CA GLU A 27 5.17 9.18 5.83
C GLU A 27 5.55 7.79 6.34
N LYS A 28 4.90 6.75 5.79
CA LYS A 28 5.19 5.37 6.17
C LYS A 28 6.58 4.92 5.75
N ILE A 29 7.08 5.40 4.63
CA ILE A 29 8.46 5.14 4.20
C ILE A 29 9.45 5.81 5.15
N LYS A 30 9.21 7.06 5.56
CA LYS A 30 10.04 7.78 6.53
C LYS A 30 10.12 7.09 7.90
N GLU A 31 9.05 6.39 8.32
CA GLU A 31 9.07 5.58 9.54
C GLU A 31 9.91 4.29 9.42
N GLN A 32 10.04 3.74 8.22
CA GLN A 32 10.62 2.41 7.97
C GLN A 32 12.05 2.44 7.43
N VAL A 33 12.42 3.52 6.77
CA VAL A 33 13.73 3.69 6.11
C VAL A 33 14.53 4.75 6.85
N PRO A 34 15.78 4.47 7.24
CA PRO A 34 16.65 5.46 7.84
C PRO A 34 16.79 6.73 7.00
N GLU A 35 16.80 7.88 7.65
CA GLU A 35 16.81 9.19 6.98
C GLU A 35 18.01 9.35 6.02
N TYR A 36 19.18 8.84 6.40
CA TYR A 36 20.37 8.92 5.54
C TYR A 36 20.19 8.16 4.22
N ILE A 37 19.43 7.04 4.20
CA ILE A 37 19.11 6.33 2.96
C ILE A 37 18.18 7.14 2.08
N LEU A 38 17.18 7.81 2.69
CA LEU A 38 16.29 8.71 1.97
C LEU A 38 17.08 9.88 1.34
N ASN A 39 18.01 10.45 2.09
CA ASN A 39 18.84 11.56 1.63
C ASN A 39 19.87 11.18 0.55
N LEU A 40 20.27 9.89 0.48
CA LEU A 40 21.16 9.38 -0.57
C LEU A 40 20.39 8.97 -1.84
N SER A 41 19.08 8.78 -1.77
CA SER A 41 18.28 8.42 -2.93
C SER A 41 18.00 9.65 -3.79
N GLU A 42 18.01 9.48 -5.12
CA GLU A 42 17.59 10.52 -6.07
C GLU A 42 16.09 10.85 -5.96
N GLY A 43 15.32 9.94 -5.39
CA GLY A 43 13.90 10.15 -5.14
C GLY A 43 13.19 8.91 -4.66
N VAL A 44 11.92 9.12 -4.26
CA VAL A 44 11.07 8.09 -3.68
C VAL A 44 9.79 7.97 -4.48
N PHE A 45 9.59 6.82 -5.11
CA PHE A 45 8.31 6.44 -5.70
C PHE A 45 7.42 5.83 -4.62
N THR A 46 6.29 6.46 -4.36
CA THR A 46 5.30 6.03 -3.38
C THR A 46 4.03 5.54 -4.05
N CYS A 47 3.12 4.92 -3.27
CA CYS A 47 1.82 4.46 -3.76
C CYS A 47 1.93 3.56 -5.01
N GLY A 48 2.90 2.64 -5.02
CA GLY A 48 3.09 1.71 -6.14
C GLY A 48 3.69 2.35 -7.40
N GLY A 49 4.37 3.49 -7.28
CA GLY A 49 4.94 4.24 -8.41
C GLY A 49 4.07 5.41 -8.88
N ASN A 50 2.89 5.59 -8.28
CA ASN A 50 1.93 6.62 -8.71
C ASN A 50 2.27 8.03 -8.21
N GLN A 51 3.25 8.16 -7.33
CA GLN A 51 3.79 9.43 -6.88
C GLN A 51 5.31 9.38 -6.90
N LEU A 52 5.97 10.48 -7.31
CA LEU A 52 7.41 10.68 -7.21
C LEU A 52 7.70 11.89 -6.32
N TRP A 53 8.56 11.67 -5.36
CA TRP A 53 9.08 12.69 -4.46
C TRP A 53 10.58 12.89 -4.72
N LEU A 54 10.97 14.12 -5.02
CA LEU A 54 12.36 14.54 -5.19
C LEU A 54 12.66 15.57 -4.10
N ASP A 55 13.69 15.36 -3.32
CA ASP A 55 14.09 16.25 -2.22
C ASP A 55 12.91 16.57 -1.24
N GLY A 56 12.04 15.58 -1.03
CA GLY A 56 10.84 15.72 -0.18
C GLY A 56 9.70 16.52 -0.80
N VAL A 57 9.84 16.96 -2.07
CA VAL A 57 8.81 17.68 -2.83
C VAL A 57 8.08 16.71 -3.76
N LEU A 58 6.75 16.73 -3.77
CA LEU A 58 5.94 15.94 -4.69
C LEU A 58 6.10 16.49 -6.12
N SER A 59 6.87 15.77 -6.95
CA SER A 59 7.19 16.16 -8.32
C SER A 59 6.25 15.54 -9.36
N TYR A 60 5.68 14.38 -9.04
CA TYR A 60 4.70 13.69 -9.88
C TYR A 60 3.61 13.07 -9.01
N ASN A 61 2.37 13.17 -9.44
CA ASN A 61 1.22 12.53 -8.81
C ASN A 61 0.21 12.11 -9.87
N HIS A 62 -0.03 10.82 -9.98
CA HIS A 62 -1.16 10.31 -10.73
C HIS A 62 -2.40 10.33 -9.82
N GLU A 63 -3.20 11.41 -9.92
CA GLU A 63 -4.36 11.59 -9.08
C GLU A 63 -5.42 10.49 -9.34
N PHE A 64 -5.88 9.85 -8.29
CA PHE A 64 -7.00 8.92 -8.32
C PHE A 64 -8.10 9.40 -7.38
N LYS A 65 -9.28 9.67 -7.95
CA LYS A 65 -10.48 10.03 -7.19
C LYS A 65 -11.44 8.83 -7.19
N PRO A 66 -11.55 8.10 -6.07
CA PRO A 66 -12.49 6.99 -5.98
C PRO A 66 -13.93 7.49 -6.06
N SER A 67 -14.78 6.76 -6.78
CA SER A 67 -16.20 7.05 -6.82
C SER A 67 -16.89 6.75 -5.48
N ASN A 68 -17.97 7.45 -5.18
CA ASN A 68 -18.77 7.16 -3.99
C ASN A 68 -19.31 5.71 -4.00
N GLU A 69 -19.64 5.19 -5.17
CA GLU A 69 -20.09 3.80 -5.33
C GLU A 69 -19.01 2.79 -4.90
N LEU A 70 -17.74 3.04 -5.23
CA LEU A 70 -16.63 2.20 -4.79
C LEU A 70 -16.47 2.27 -3.27
N ILE A 71 -16.50 3.46 -2.71
CA ILE A 71 -16.40 3.66 -1.24
C ILE A 71 -17.54 2.94 -0.51
N ASP A 72 -18.78 3.07 -1.01
CA ASP A 72 -19.94 2.40 -0.39
C ASP A 72 -19.89 0.87 -0.56
N PHE A 73 -19.38 0.39 -1.68
CA PHE A 73 -19.09 -1.02 -1.87
C PHE A 73 -18.09 -1.54 -0.82
N LEU A 74 -16.98 -0.84 -0.61
CA LEU A 74 -15.96 -1.23 0.38
C LEU A 74 -16.53 -1.21 1.81
N LYS A 75 -17.32 -0.19 2.17
CA LYS A 75 -18.02 -0.14 3.46
C LYS A 75 -18.98 -1.32 3.64
N ASN A 76 -19.68 -1.71 2.57
CA ASN A 76 -20.57 -2.88 2.62
C ASN A 76 -19.78 -4.18 2.77
N LYS A 77 -18.66 -4.35 2.07
CA LYS A 77 -17.77 -5.51 2.26
C LYS A 77 -17.26 -5.59 3.69
N LEU A 78 -16.87 -4.46 4.27
CA LEU A 78 -16.44 -4.39 5.67
C LEU A 78 -17.55 -4.85 6.64
N LYS A 79 -18.79 -4.43 6.40
CA LYS A 79 -19.96 -4.85 7.22
C LYS A 79 -20.31 -6.34 7.06
N GLN A 80 -20.14 -6.88 5.86
CA GLN A 80 -20.48 -8.27 5.51
C GLN A 80 -19.39 -9.26 5.91
N SER A 81 -18.18 -8.80 6.13
CA SER A 81 -17.07 -9.69 6.53
C SER A 81 -17.37 -10.36 7.87
N PRO A 82 -17.27 -11.69 7.95
CA PRO A 82 -17.45 -12.44 9.21
C PRO A 82 -16.27 -12.27 10.17
N TYR A 83 -15.12 -11.76 9.71
CA TYR A 83 -14.01 -11.46 10.59
C TYR A 83 -14.38 -10.31 11.52
N SER A 84 -14.24 -10.49 12.82
CA SER A 84 -14.83 -9.58 13.82
C SER A 84 -13.93 -8.42 14.24
N VAL A 85 -12.58 -8.59 14.15
CA VAL A 85 -11.67 -7.54 14.62
C VAL A 85 -11.67 -6.36 13.66
N ARG A 86 -11.79 -5.15 14.22
CA ARG A 86 -11.79 -3.87 13.50
C ARG A 86 -10.90 -2.88 14.25
N ALA A 87 -9.86 -2.38 13.60
CA ALA A 87 -8.87 -1.51 14.25
C ALA A 87 -8.46 -0.35 13.34
N GLY A 88 -8.88 0.85 13.72
CA GLY A 88 -8.52 2.09 13.05
C GLY A 88 -9.14 2.27 11.67
N ASN A 89 -8.35 2.82 10.75
CA ASN A 89 -8.82 3.12 9.40
C ASN A 89 -8.88 1.86 8.52
N HIS A 90 -9.98 1.67 7.82
CA HIS A 90 -10.23 0.55 6.92
C HIS A 90 -10.13 0.91 5.45
N ILE A 91 -10.35 2.18 5.10
CA ILE A 91 -10.30 2.72 3.74
C ILE A 91 -9.42 3.95 3.77
N GLU A 92 -8.19 3.80 3.30
CA GLU A 92 -7.19 4.86 3.30
C GLU A 92 -7.02 5.41 1.89
N ASP A 93 -7.45 6.66 1.68
CA ASP A 93 -7.19 7.40 0.44
C ASP A 93 -5.78 8.00 0.51
N ARG A 94 -4.93 7.65 -0.46
CA ARG A 94 -3.55 8.13 -0.57
C ARG A 94 -3.38 9.12 -1.74
N GLY A 95 -4.49 9.60 -2.30
CA GLY A 95 -4.52 10.57 -3.39
C GLY A 95 -4.25 9.97 -4.78
N SER A 96 -3.48 8.89 -4.86
CA SER A 96 -3.16 8.17 -6.10
C SER A 96 -3.62 6.70 -6.08
N MET A 97 -4.08 6.24 -4.94
CA MET A 97 -4.61 4.88 -4.74
C MET A 97 -5.49 4.83 -3.48
N LEU A 98 -6.36 3.82 -3.41
CA LEU A 98 -7.00 3.42 -2.16
C LEU A 98 -6.33 2.18 -1.57
N ASN A 99 -6.18 2.14 -0.26
CA ASN A 99 -5.84 0.94 0.47
C ASN A 99 -7.04 0.51 1.32
N PHE A 100 -7.49 -0.72 1.15
CA PHE A 100 -8.60 -1.31 1.91
C PHE A 100 -8.12 -2.45 2.79
N SER A 101 -8.54 -2.45 4.07
CA SER A 101 -8.21 -3.51 5.03
C SER A 101 -9.42 -3.87 5.89
N VAL A 102 -9.81 -5.13 5.88
CA VAL A 102 -10.93 -5.63 6.70
C VAL A 102 -10.61 -5.56 8.20
N VAL A 103 -9.40 -5.92 8.59
CA VAL A 103 -8.98 -5.85 10.00
C VAL A 103 -8.66 -4.43 10.46
N GLY A 104 -8.33 -3.54 9.50
CA GLY A 104 -7.95 -2.14 9.76
C GLY A 104 -6.44 -1.94 9.85
N ARG A 105 -6.03 -0.68 9.68
CA ARG A 105 -4.60 -0.32 9.57
C ARG A 105 -3.87 -0.26 10.92
N ASP A 106 -4.62 -0.04 12.00
CA ASP A 106 -4.07 0.12 13.36
C ASP A 106 -4.15 -1.17 14.18
N CYS A 107 -4.37 -2.31 13.50
CA CYS A 107 -4.38 -3.61 14.15
C CYS A 107 -3.01 -4.00 14.72
N SER A 108 -3.03 -4.72 15.83
CA SER A 108 -1.81 -5.31 16.42
C SER A 108 -1.12 -6.29 15.45
N LEU A 109 0.16 -6.61 15.70
CA LEU A 109 0.84 -7.65 14.93
C LEU A 109 0.15 -9.01 15.08
N GLU A 110 -0.38 -9.31 16.26
CA GLU A 110 -1.12 -10.55 16.53
C GLU A 110 -2.40 -10.61 15.68
N ASP A 111 -3.21 -9.54 15.68
CA ASP A 111 -4.42 -9.48 14.85
C ASP A 111 -4.13 -9.52 13.36
N ARG A 112 -2.99 -8.94 12.95
CA ARG A 112 -2.51 -9.02 11.56
C ARG A 112 -2.24 -10.45 11.13
N PHE A 113 -1.55 -11.23 11.96
CA PHE A 113 -1.29 -12.64 11.67
C PHE A 113 -2.57 -13.47 11.69
N LYS A 114 -3.43 -13.27 12.68
CA LYS A 114 -4.74 -13.95 12.74
C LYS A 114 -5.61 -13.67 11.52
N TYR A 115 -5.65 -12.42 11.06
CA TYR A 115 -6.39 -12.09 9.84
C TYR A 115 -5.74 -12.71 8.60
N PHE A 116 -4.42 -12.71 8.53
CA PHE A 116 -3.71 -13.33 7.41
C PHE A 116 -4.01 -14.84 7.31
N ASP A 117 -3.97 -15.56 8.43
CA ASP A 117 -4.30 -16.98 8.48
C ASP A 117 -5.77 -17.23 8.07
N TYR A 118 -6.69 -16.42 8.61
CA TYR A 118 -8.11 -16.45 8.21
C TYR A 118 -8.28 -16.20 6.70
N ASP A 119 -7.58 -15.21 6.14
CA ASP A 119 -7.67 -14.89 4.71
C ASP A 119 -7.06 -16.01 3.84
N CYS A 120 -6.00 -16.67 4.29
CA CYS A 120 -5.44 -17.84 3.59
C CYS A 120 -6.44 -18.99 3.47
N GLU A 121 -7.31 -19.19 4.48
CA GLU A 121 -8.35 -20.21 4.44
C GLU A 121 -9.57 -19.79 3.63
N THR A 122 -9.98 -18.52 3.75
CA THR A 122 -11.24 -18.03 3.18
C THR A 122 -11.11 -17.37 1.82
N ASN A 123 -9.91 -16.90 1.46
CA ASN A 123 -9.62 -16.08 0.27
C ASN A 123 -10.51 -14.82 0.21
N GLU A 124 -10.80 -14.19 1.38
CA GLU A 124 -11.70 -13.05 1.45
C GLU A 124 -11.20 -11.88 0.61
N ARG A 125 -9.92 -11.51 0.75
CA ARG A 125 -9.33 -10.41 -0.02
C ARG A 125 -9.33 -10.69 -1.52
N GLU A 126 -9.05 -11.93 -1.93
CA GLU A 126 -9.07 -12.32 -3.34
C GLU A 126 -10.48 -12.19 -3.94
N LYS A 127 -11.51 -12.62 -3.20
CA LYS A 127 -12.91 -12.50 -3.61
C LYS A 127 -13.31 -11.04 -3.79
N ILE A 128 -12.96 -10.18 -2.82
CA ILE A 128 -13.24 -8.73 -2.88
C ILE A 128 -12.51 -8.10 -4.07
N SER A 129 -11.22 -8.40 -4.25
CA SER A 129 -10.39 -7.92 -5.36
C SER A 129 -11.00 -8.28 -6.73
N LYS A 130 -11.38 -9.54 -6.94
CA LYS A 130 -12.02 -10.01 -8.16
C LYS A 130 -13.35 -9.30 -8.43
N GLU A 131 -14.14 -9.05 -7.39
CA GLU A 131 -15.42 -8.34 -7.52
C GLU A 131 -15.20 -6.87 -7.91
N ILE A 132 -14.19 -6.19 -7.33
CA ILE A 132 -13.80 -4.83 -7.72
C ILE A 132 -13.42 -4.79 -9.21
N CYS A 133 -12.50 -5.63 -9.63
CA CYS A 133 -12.04 -5.68 -11.03
C CYS A 133 -13.16 -6.09 -12.02
N THR A 134 -14.18 -6.78 -11.55
CA THR A 134 -15.35 -7.15 -12.36
C THR A 134 -16.30 -5.98 -12.55
N ARG A 135 -16.57 -5.21 -11.49
CA ARG A 135 -17.50 -4.07 -11.50
C ARG A 135 -16.87 -2.82 -12.12
N TRP A 136 -15.60 -2.54 -11.82
CA TRP A 136 -14.87 -1.37 -12.32
C TRP A 136 -13.73 -1.81 -13.22
N LYS A 137 -14.01 -1.92 -14.53
CA LYS A 137 -13.04 -2.41 -15.54
C LYS A 137 -11.82 -1.52 -15.73
N ASN A 138 -11.91 -0.28 -15.28
CA ASN A 138 -10.85 0.73 -15.27
C ASN A 138 -10.00 0.73 -13.99
N LEU A 139 -10.24 -0.20 -13.07
CA LEU A 139 -9.48 -0.34 -11.83
C LEU A 139 -8.75 -1.69 -11.79
N ASP A 140 -7.60 -1.67 -11.14
CA ASP A 140 -6.91 -2.84 -10.62
C ASP A 140 -7.07 -2.88 -9.11
N ALA A 141 -7.27 -4.08 -8.56
CA ALA A 141 -7.31 -4.33 -7.13
C ALA A 141 -6.36 -5.49 -6.84
N VAL A 142 -5.26 -5.22 -6.15
CA VAL A 142 -4.18 -6.18 -5.92
C VAL A 142 -4.02 -6.43 -4.42
N ILE A 143 -3.80 -7.68 -4.04
CA ILE A 143 -3.53 -8.02 -2.63
C ILE A 143 -2.21 -7.38 -2.21
N GLY A 144 -2.27 -6.49 -1.22
CA GLY A 144 -1.15 -5.76 -0.65
C GLY A 144 -0.73 -6.31 0.70
N GLY A 145 0.47 -6.86 0.80
CA GLY A 145 1.00 -7.40 2.06
C GLY A 145 0.05 -8.41 2.72
N GLN A 146 -0.03 -8.40 4.06
CA GLN A 146 -0.78 -9.40 4.84
C GLN A 146 -2.26 -9.10 5.03
N ILE A 147 -2.68 -7.83 4.95
CA ILE A 147 -4.03 -7.42 5.41
C ILE A 147 -4.77 -6.50 4.44
N SER A 148 -4.15 -6.08 3.35
CA SER A 148 -4.68 -5.01 2.52
C SER A 148 -5.02 -5.45 1.11
N ILE A 149 -5.87 -4.67 0.45
CA ILE A 149 -6.09 -4.63 -0.98
C ILE A 149 -5.71 -3.22 -1.44
N ASP A 150 -4.80 -3.13 -2.39
CA ASP A 150 -4.40 -1.89 -3.05
C ASP A 150 -5.23 -1.71 -4.32
N ILE A 151 -5.96 -0.60 -4.41
CA ILE A 151 -6.87 -0.30 -5.51
C ILE A 151 -6.34 0.93 -6.25
N THR A 152 -6.08 0.78 -7.55
CA THR A 152 -5.50 1.81 -8.41
C THR A 152 -6.26 1.91 -9.72
N PRO A 153 -6.11 3.00 -10.49
CA PRO A 153 -6.45 2.97 -11.91
C PRO A 153 -5.71 1.83 -12.62
N LYS A 154 -6.34 1.25 -13.62
CA LYS A 154 -5.81 0.09 -14.33
C LYS A 154 -4.44 0.37 -14.94
N GLY A 155 -3.49 -0.54 -14.69
CA GLY A 155 -2.11 -0.44 -15.15
C GLY A 155 -1.20 0.42 -14.27
N MET A 156 -1.75 1.13 -13.29
CA MET A 156 -0.99 2.01 -12.38
C MET A 156 -0.45 1.23 -11.18
N ASN A 157 0.58 0.45 -11.40
CA ASN A 157 1.23 -0.40 -10.39
C ASN A 157 2.76 -0.34 -10.53
N LYS A 158 3.48 -1.05 -9.65
CA LYS A 158 4.96 -1.03 -9.59
C LYS A 158 5.68 -1.50 -10.86
N SER A 159 4.97 -1.98 -11.86
CA SER A 159 5.56 -2.43 -13.14
C SER A 159 5.53 -1.35 -14.24
N GLN A 160 5.18 -0.13 -13.91
CA GLN A 160 5.18 1.00 -14.82
C GLN A 160 6.58 1.35 -15.30
#